data_8f4283b3b81d8ea8286708ff5a585302
#
_entry.id   8f4283b3b81d8ea8286708ff5a585302
#
_cell.length_a   1.000
_cell.length_b   1.000
_cell.length_c   1.000
_cell.angle_alpha   90.00
_cell.angle_beta   90.00
_cell.angle_gamma   90.00
#
_symmetry.space_group_name_H-M   'P 1'
#
loop_
_entity.id
_entity.type
_entity.pdbx_description
1 polymer ?
#
loop_
_entity_poly.entity_id
_entity_poly.type
_entity_poly.pdbx_seq_one_letter_code
_entity_poly.pdbx_strand_id
1 'polypeptide(L)'
;VMAEAGWIGIAIPEAYGGSGMGITEASLVLGEVAASGAAMNGATPLHLSMFGMEPVVKYGSEDMKQTYLPRVASGDLHVAFGVTEPDAGTDTTSIATSAKREGDNYVVRGRKVWTTKALQSERVLLLVRTTPKEEVKKKTDGLTLLLAELQREEVQISPIKKVGRNAVATCEVVYDDLPVKVTDRVGEEGKGFSYIISGLNAERVLIAAEAHGIGTAALRRAVDYANERVVFGRPIGKNQGIAFPLAEAKMRLDAAELMIRKASWMLDSGLPCGAEANMAKWLAADACFFAADRAMQTHGGFGYASEYHVERYWREARLQKIAPISQEMIQNYVAEHVLELPRSY
;
A
#
# COMPACT_ATOMS: atom_id res chain seq x y z
N VAL A 1 -21.75 -0.15 5.52
CA VAL A 1 -21.24 -1.01 6.61
C VAL A 1 -19.83 -0.58 7.04
N MET A 2 -18.77 -0.65 6.18
CA MET A 2 -17.40 -0.28 6.57
C MET A 2 -17.26 1.20 6.95
N ALA A 3 -17.90 2.10 6.19
CA ALA A 3 -17.94 3.53 6.49
C ALA A 3 -18.72 3.83 7.79
N GLU A 4 -19.89 3.25 7.93
CA GLU A 4 -20.74 3.38 9.15
C GLU A 4 -20.05 2.87 10.41
N ALA A 5 -19.16 1.87 10.27
CA ALA A 5 -18.33 1.36 11.36
C ALA A 5 -17.09 2.24 11.62
N GLY A 6 -16.89 3.32 10.88
CA GLY A 6 -15.73 4.22 11.03
C GLY A 6 -14.40 3.68 10.50
N TRP A 7 -14.39 2.51 9.84
CA TRP A 7 -13.15 1.84 9.44
C TRP A 7 -12.44 2.51 8.26
N ILE A 8 -13.18 3.22 7.39
CA ILE A 8 -12.56 3.96 6.27
C ILE A 8 -11.77 5.15 6.79
N GLY A 9 -12.31 5.87 7.77
CA GLY A 9 -11.70 7.03 8.40
C GLY A 9 -10.91 6.72 9.67
N ILE A 10 -10.46 5.48 9.90
CA ILE A 10 -9.89 5.04 11.18
C ILE A 10 -8.72 5.91 11.64
N ALA A 11 -7.84 6.32 10.74
CA ALA A 11 -6.67 7.17 11.00
C ALA A 11 -6.91 8.68 10.75
N ILE A 12 -8.12 9.07 10.34
CA ILE A 12 -8.51 10.47 10.19
C ILE A 12 -8.92 11.01 11.57
N PRO A 13 -8.45 12.22 11.97
CA PRO A 13 -8.82 12.80 13.26
C PRO A 13 -10.34 12.99 13.42
N GLU A 14 -10.85 12.85 14.65
CA GLU A 14 -12.27 13.04 15.00
C GLU A 14 -12.82 14.41 14.57
N ALA A 15 -11.99 15.47 14.65
CA ALA A 15 -12.34 16.81 14.21
C ALA A 15 -12.76 16.89 12.72
N TYR A 16 -12.39 15.88 11.92
CA TYR A 16 -12.74 15.77 10.50
C TYR A 16 -13.59 14.51 10.22
N GLY A 17 -14.32 14.03 11.21
CA GLY A 17 -15.28 12.94 11.06
C GLY A 17 -14.67 11.53 10.98
N GLY A 18 -13.39 11.39 11.28
CA GLY A 18 -12.73 10.09 11.42
C GLY A 18 -12.83 9.52 12.82
N SER A 19 -12.16 8.39 13.06
CA SER A 19 -12.13 7.72 14.38
C SER A 19 -10.95 8.15 15.26
N GLY A 20 -9.99 8.92 14.73
CA GLY A 20 -8.83 9.41 15.48
C GLY A 20 -7.91 8.33 16.03
N MET A 21 -7.97 7.11 15.49
CA MET A 21 -7.18 5.97 15.94
C MET A 21 -5.80 5.93 15.27
N GLY A 22 -4.92 5.07 15.80
CA GLY A 22 -3.54 4.94 15.33
C GLY A 22 -3.34 3.93 14.20
N ILE A 23 -2.08 3.76 13.84
CA ILE A 23 -1.64 2.76 12.85
C ILE A 23 -1.80 1.35 13.43
N THR A 24 -1.77 1.18 14.74
CA THR A 24 -2.04 -0.11 15.41
C THR A 24 -3.43 -0.62 15.04
N GLU A 25 -4.47 0.16 15.27
CA GLU A 25 -5.85 -0.21 14.95
C GLU A 25 -6.06 -0.35 13.43
N ALA A 26 -5.52 0.58 12.64
CA ALA A 26 -5.60 0.52 11.19
C ALA A 26 -4.96 -0.78 10.63
N SER A 27 -3.82 -1.20 11.19
CA SER A 27 -3.15 -2.45 10.80
C SER A 27 -3.96 -3.68 11.17
N LEU A 28 -4.62 -3.69 12.33
CA LEU A 28 -5.50 -4.78 12.76
C LEU A 28 -6.69 -4.93 11.79
N VAL A 29 -7.37 -3.82 11.48
CA VAL A 29 -8.52 -3.84 10.54
C VAL A 29 -8.11 -4.36 9.17
N LEU A 30 -7.00 -3.86 8.61
CA LEU A 30 -6.53 -4.32 7.29
C LEU A 30 -6.10 -5.80 7.31
N GLY A 31 -5.42 -6.23 8.37
CA GLY A 31 -5.03 -7.62 8.57
C GLY A 31 -6.24 -8.55 8.60
N GLU A 32 -7.26 -8.23 9.39
CA GLU A 32 -8.50 -9.01 9.48
C GLU A 32 -9.29 -9.04 8.18
N VAL A 33 -9.41 -7.90 7.48
CA VAL A 33 -10.06 -7.86 6.16
C VAL A 33 -9.31 -8.76 5.17
N ALA A 34 -7.98 -8.72 5.16
CA ALA A 34 -7.20 -9.60 4.30
C ALA A 34 -7.33 -11.08 4.69
N ALA A 35 -7.36 -11.39 6.00
CA ALA A 35 -7.51 -12.74 6.55
C ALA A 35 -8.92 -13.34 6.40
N SER A 36 -9.94 -12.50 6.19
CA SER A 36 -11.32 -12.95 5.95
C SER A 36 -11.49 -13.78 4.67
N GLY A 37 -10.47 -13.74 3.80
CA GLY A 37 -10.51 -14.32 2.46
C GLY A 37 -10.70 -13.28 1.36
N ALA A 38 -11.00 -12.03 1.69
CA ALA A 38 -11.08 -10.93 0.73
C ALA A 38 -9.71 -10.54 0.17
N ALA A 39 -8.63 -10.81 0.93
CA ALA A 39 -7.24 -10.54 0.57
C ALA A 39 -7.05 -9.06 0.12
N MET A 40 -6.20 -8.79 -0.87
CA MET A 40 -5.99 -7.43 -1.38
C MET A 40 -7.21 -6.81 -2.06
N ASN A 41 -8.14 -7.63 -2.55
CA ASN A 41 -9.37 -7.11 -3.17
C ASN A 41 -10.25 -6.37 -2.15
N GLY A 42 -10.29 -6.84 -0.90
CA GLY A 42 -11.02 -6.18 0.19
C GLY A 42 -10.19 -5.13 0.92
N ALA A 43 -8.91 -5.38 1.15
CA ALA A 43 -8.05 -4.48 1.93
C ALA A 43 -7.68 -3.20 1.16
N THR A 44 -7.37 -3.28 -0.14
CA THR A 44 -6.92 -2.13 -0.95
C THR A 44 -7.86 -0.92 -0.93
N PRO A 45 -9.20 -1.07 -1.04
CA PRO A 45 -10.10 0.09 -0.98
C PRO A 45 -10.02 0.87 0.34
N LEU A 46 -9.79 0.17 1.46
CA LEU A 46 -9.62 0.76 2.79
C LEU A 46 -8.23 1.38 2.95
N HIS A 47 -7.21 0.63 2.57
CA HIS A 47 -5.81 1.03 2.67
C HIS A 47 -5.54 2.40 2.03
N LEU A 48 -6.04 2.62 0.81
CA LEU A 48 -5.86 3.90 0.10
C LEU A 48 -6.49 5.09 0.83
N SER A 49 -7.57 4.88 1.58
CA SER A 49 -8.18 5.92 2.40
C SER A 49 -7.40 6.19 3.68
N MET A 50 -6.79 5.17 4.27
CA MET A 50 -5.97 5.28 5.49
C MET A 50 -4.62 5.93 5.22
N PHE A 51 -3.88 5.40 4.26
CA PHE A 51 -2.54 5.86 3.90
C PHE A 51 -2.56 7.12 3.02
N GLY A 52 -3.39 7.12 1.96
CA GLY A 52 -3.34 8.14 0.91
C GLY A 52 -3.68 9.55 1.40
N MET A 53 -4.41 9.66 2.50
CA MET A 53 -4.79 10.98 3.07
C MET A 53 -3.87 11.47 4.19
N GLU A 54 -2.91 10.68 4.63
CA GLU A 54 -1.98 11.08 5.69
C GLU A 54 -1.22 12.39 5.39
N PRO A 55 -0.72 12.65 4.16
CA PRO A 55 -0.13 13.93 3.83
C PRO A 55 -1.12 15.10 3.92
N VAL A 56 -2.40 14.89 3.60
CA VAL A 56 -3.44 15.93 3.74
C VAL A 56 -3.73 16.19 5.21
N VAL A 57 -3.83 15.15 6.04
CA VAL A 57 -4.03 15.27 7.49
C VAL A 57 -2.90 16.09 8.12
N LYS A 58 -1.65 15.84 7.74
CA LYS A 58 -0.48 16.51 8.35
C LYS A 58 -0.19 17.89 7.77
N TYR A 59 -0.30 18.05 6.45
CA TYR A 59 0.24 19.22 5.74
C TYR A 59 -0.79 19.97 4.91
N GLY A 60 -2.02 19.49 4.78
CA GLY A 60 -3.11 20.20 4.10
C GLY A 60 -3.48 21.49 4.82
N SER A 61 -3.97 22.47 4.07
CA SER A 61 -4.60 23.65 4.66
C SER A 61 -5.86 23.28 5.44
N GLU A 62 -6.29 24.12 6.37
CA GLU A 62 -7.50 23.85 7.15
C GLU A 62 -8.73 23.69 6.26
N ASP A 63 -8.87 24.57 5.24
CA ASP A 63 -9.95 24.48 4.24
C ASP A 63 -9.93 23.15 3.49
N MET A 64 -8.73 22.66 3.10
CA MET A 64 -8.57 21.37 2.45
C MET A 64 -8.98 20.23 3.37
N LYS A 65 -8.58 20.24 4.64
CA LYS A 65 -8.94 19.21 5.62
C LYS A 65 -10.45 19.18 5.85
N GLN A 66 -11.07 20.32 6.08
CA GLN A 66 -12.52 20.44 6.29
C GLN A 66 -13.33 20.04 5.06
N THR A 67 -12.80 20.28 3.85
CA THR A 67 -13.50 19.96 2.62
C THR A 67 -13.44 18.46 2.29
N TYR A 68 -12.28 17.83 2.46
CA TYR A 68 -12.04 16.49 1.90
C TYR A 68 -12.04 15.37 2.93
N LEU A 69 -11.49 15.59 4.14
CA LEU A 69 -11.35 14.49 5.12
C LEU A 69 -12.68 13.91 5.57
N PRO A 70 -13.74 14.70 5.86
CA PRO A 70 -15.04 14.14 6.23
C PRO A 70 -15.65 13.25 5.14
N ARG A 71 -15.51 13.66 3.87
CA ARG A 71 -16.00 12.89 2.72
C ARG A 71 -15.20 11.59 2.50
N VAL A 72 -13.91 11.59 2.80
CA VAL A 72 -13.09 10.36 2.77
C VAL A 72 -13.48 9.44 3.92
N ALA A 73 -13.67 9.97 5.13
CA ALA A 73 -14.06 9.18 6.30
C ALA A 73 -15.43 8.50 6.12
N SER A 74 -16.40 9.20 5.52
CA SER A 74 -17.73 8.64 5.18
C SER A 74 -17.70 7.68 3.98
N GLY A 75 -16.63 7.69 3.19
CA GLY A 75 -16.52 6.91 1.95
C GLY A 75 -17.17 7.57 0.73
N ASP A 76 -17.63 8.82 0.84
CA ASP A 76 -18.23 9.59 -0.25
C ASP A 76 -17.20 10.14 -1.23
N LEU A 77 -15.94 10.24 -0.81
CA LEU A 77 -14.82 10.65 -1.64
C LEU A 77 -13.75 9.56 -1.68
N HIS A 78 -13.40 9.16 -2.88
CA HIS A 78 -12.25 8.29 -3.12
C HIS A 78 -11.07 9.08 -3.68
N VAL A 79 -9.88 8.82 -3.14
CA VAL A 79 -8.63 9.45 -3.57
C VAL A 79 -7.66 8.38 -4.04
N ALA A 80 -7.12 8.55 -5.24
CA ALA A 80 -6.05 7.74 -5.79
C ALA A 80 -4.68 8.32 -5.39
N PHE A 81 -3.61 7.55 -5.61
CA PHE A 81 -2.24 7.97 -5.29
C PHE A 81 -1.37 7.86 -6.55
N GLY A 82 -0.84 8.99 -7.05
CA GLY A 82 -0.11 9.10 -8.31
C GLY A 82 1.33 9.56 -8.10
N VAL A 83 2.27 8.61 -8.01
CA VAL A 83 3.71 8.90 -7.80
C VAL A 83 4.57 8.27 -8.89
N THR A 84 4.45 6.97 -9.10
CA THR A 84 5.29 6.18 -10.00
C THR A 84 5.07 6.55 -11.46
N GLU A 85 6.15 6.61 -12.24
CA GLU A 85 6.14 6.83 -13.69
C GLU A 85 6.75 5.63 -14.41
N PRO A 86 6.54 5.48 -15.74
CA PRO A 86 7.13 4.36 -16.49
C PRO A 86 8.64 4.24 -16.31
N ASP A 87 9.34 5.38 -16.25
CA ASP A 87 10.80 5.45 -16.18
C ASP A 87 11.32 5.81 -14.77
N ALA A 88 10.44 5.99 -13.78
CA ALA A 88 10.77 6.38 -12.41
C ALA A 88 9.93 5.61 -11.39
N GLY A 89 10.35 4.39 -11.06
CA GLY A 89 9.77 3.57 -9.98
C GLY A 89 10.52 3.77 -8.67
N THR A 90 11.56 2.97 -8.43
CA THR A 90 12.37 3.02 -7.21
C THR A 90 13.08 4.37 -7.03
N ASP A 91 13.61 4.95 -8.09
CA ASP A 91 14.16 6.32 -8.08
C ASP A 91 13.02 7.35 -8.28
N THR A 92 12.19 7.52 -7.27
CA THR A 92 11.08 8.49 -7.26
C THR A 92 11.55 9.93 -7.49
N THR A 93 12.81 10.25 -7.18
CA THR A 93 13.37 11.59 -7.40
C THR A 93 13.61 11.91 -8.87
N SER A 94 13.49 10.92 -9.75
CA SER A 94 13.65 11.07 -11.20
C SER A 94 12.34 11.24 -11.97
N ILE A 95 11.19 11.45 -11.29
CA ILE A 95 9.92 11.72 -11.97
C ILE A 95 10.00 12.95 -12.86
N ALA A 96 9.32 12.87 -14.00
CA ALA A 96 9.28 13.90 -15.04
C ALA A 96 7.94 14.64 -15.17
N THR A 97 6.85 14.08 -14.60
CA THR A 97 5.55 14.80 -14.57
C THR A 97 5.75 16.17 -13.96
N SER A 98 5.51 17.20 -14.74
CA SER A 98 5.76 18.60 -14.38
C SER A 98 4.48 19.34 -14.02
N ALA A 99 4.62 20.41 -13.23
CA ALA A 99 3.55 21.34 -12.93
C ALA A 99 4.11 22.77 -12.96
N LYS A 100 3.71 23.55 -13.96
CA LYS A 100 4.11 24.95 -14.09
C LYS A 100 3.04 25.84 -13.48
N ARG A 101 3.44 26.74 -12.60
CA ARG A 101 2.51 27.71 -12.03
C ARG A 101 2.14 28.79 -13.05
N GLU A 102 0.84 28.98 -13.28
CA GLU A 102 0.28 30.01 -14.16
C GLU A 102 -0.88 30.69 -13.41
N GLY A 103 -0.60 31.85 -12.84
CA GLY A 103 -1.56 32.59 -11.99
C GLY A 103 -1.96 31.79 -10.75
N ASP A 104 -3.26 31.52 -10.62
CA ASP A 104 -3.85 30.77 -9.50
C ASP A 104 -3.92 29.25 -9.74
N ASN A 105 -3.31 28.75 -10.81
CA ASN A 105 -3.28 27.34 -11.15
C ASN A 105 -1.85 26.84 -11.38
N TYR A 106 -1.68 25.54 -11.20
CA TYR A 106 -0.61 24.76 -11.80
C TYR A 106 -1.16 24.11 -13.08
N VAL A 107 -0.39 24.12 -14.15
CA VAL A 107 -0.67 23.36 -15.38
C VAL A 107 0.17 22.10 -15.34
N VAL A 108 -0.47 20.94 -15.20
CA VAL A 108 0.19 19.64 -15.02
C VAL A 108 0.29 18.90 -16.33
N ARG A 109 1.51 18.46 -16.70
CA ARG A 109 1.79 17.59 -17.85
C ARG A 109 2.60 16.38 -17.41
N GLY A 110 2.20 15.18 -17.88
CA GLY A 110 2.98 13.98 -17.68
C GLY A 110 2.14 12.73 -17.59
N ARG A 111 2.74 11.67 -17.03
CA ARG A 111 2.14 10.35 -17.01
C ARG A 111 2.50 9.60 -15.73
N LYS A 112 1.51 9.01 -15.09
CA LYS A 112 1.70 8.11 -13.93
C LYS A 112 1.25 6.71 -14.27
N VAL A 113 1.92 5.71 -13.70
CA VAL A 113 1.52 4.30 -13.81
C VAL A 113 1.29 3.70 -12.41
N TRP A 114 0.60 2.58 -12.38
CA TRP A 114 0.23 1.89 -11.14
C TRP A 114 -0.67 2.72 -10.22
N THR A 115 -1.37 3.71 -10.76
CA THR A 115 -2.34 4.52 -10.02
C THR A 115 -3.57 3.69 -9.71
N THR A 116 -3.59 3.12 -8.52
CA THR A 116 -4.67 2.23 -8.07
C THR A 116 -5.92 3.04 -7.76
N LYS A 117 -7.11 2.49 -8.15
CA LYS A 117 -8.43 3.07 -7.91
C LYS A 117 -8.70 4.36 -8.72
N ALA A 118 -7.88 4.72 -9.71
CA ALA A 118 -8.07 5.95 -10.48
C ALA A 118 -9.44 6.04 -11.17
N LEU A 119 -10.01 4.91 -11.65
CA LEU A 119 -11.33 4.90 -12.28
C LEU A 119 -12.48 5.21 -11.33
N GLN A 120 -12.32 4.96 -10.03
CA GLN A 120 -13.34 5.16 -9.01
C GLN A 120 -13.09 6.41 -8.17
N SER A 121 -11.96 7.08 -8.36
CA SER A 121 -11.57 8.25 -7.56
C SER A 121 -11.94 9.55 -8.25
N GLU A 122 -12.44 10.50 -7.47
CA GLU A 122 -12.66 11.87 -7.92
C GLU A 122 -11.35 12.67 -7.89
N ARG A 123 -10.46 12.32 -6.97
CA ARG A 123 -9.20 13.03 -6.72
C ARG A 123 -8.00 12.08 -6.75
N VAL A 124 -6.85 12.66 -7.03
CA VAL A 124 -5.56 11.96 -6.91
C VAL A 124 -4.59 12.82 -6.10
N LEU A 125 -3.94 12.21 -5.11
CA LEU A 125 -2.77 12.80 -4.48
C LEU A 125 -1.58 12.58 -5.40
N LEU A 126 -1.16 13.64 -6.08
CA LEU A 126 -0.27 13.61 -7.24
C LEU A 126 1.07 14.27 -6.91
N LEU A 127 2.15 13.51 -7.02
CA LEU A 127 3.52 14.05 -6.92
C LEU A 127 3.98 14.55 -8.30
N VAL A 128 4.34 15.83 -8.36
CA VAL A 128 4.78 16.51 -9.58
C VAL A 128 6.08 17.27 -9.36
N ARG A 129 6.76 17.63 -10.43
CA ARG A 129 7.94 18.48 -10.41
C ARG A 129 7.54 19.92 -10.75
N THR A 130 7.72 20.83 -9.79
CA THR A 130 7.49 22.28 -9.97
C THR A 130 8.76 23.06 -10.27
N THR A 131 9.91 22.52 -9.87
CA THR A 131 11.23 23.08 -10.23
C THR A 131 12.03 22.06 -11.02
N PRO A 132 12.61 22.41 -12.18
CA PRO A 132 13.43 21.51 -12.98
C PRO A 132 14.55 20.85 -12.17
N LYS A 133 14.88 19.60 -12.50
CA LYS A 133 15.87 18.80 -11.74
C LYS A 133 17.26 19.45 -11.74
N GLU A 134 17.57 20.18 -12.79
CA GLU A 134 18.83 20.86 -13.02
C GLU A 134 18.99 22.12 -12.15
N GLU A 135 17.87 22.68 -11.67
CA GLU A 135 17.83 23.91 -10.88
C GLU A 135 17.83 23.68 -9.37
N VAL A 136 17.68 22.41 -8.92
CA VAL A 136 17.63 22.07 -7.49
C VAL A 136 18.99 21.61 -6.97
N LYS A 137 19.27 21.92 -5.70
CA LYS A 137 20.53 21.48 -5.05
C LYS A 137 20.47 20.02 -4.61
N LYS A 138 19.30 19.57 -4.16
CA LYS A 138 19.05 18.18 -3.75
C LYS A 138 18.02 17.56 -4.67
N LYS A 139 18.21 16.32 -5.11
CA LYS A 139 17.29 15.59 -5.98
C LYS A 139 15.86 15.51 -5.43
N THR A 140 15.71 15.60 -4.11
CA THR A 140 14.43 15.59 -3.38
C THR A 140 13.69 16.93 -3.39
N ASP A 141 14.36 18.02 -3.73
CA ASP A 141 13.76 19.35 -3.78
C ASP A 141 13.01 19.56 -5.11
N GLY A 142 12.13 20.57 -5.16
CA GLY A 142 11.38 20.93 -6.35
C GLY A 142 10.26 19.94 -6.72
N LEU A 143 9.92 19.01 -5.84
CA LEU A 143 8.79 18.10 -5.97
C LEU A 143 7.63 18.60 -5.10
N THR A 144 6.45 18.71 -5.68
CA THR A 144 5.25 19.28 -5.03
C THR A 144 4.13 18.25 -5.02
N LEU A 145 3.31 18.27 -3.98
CA LEU A 145 2.18 17.37 -3.84
C LEU A 145 0.88 18.14 -4.08
N LEU A 146 0.06 17.65 -5.00
CA LEU A 146 -1.21 18.28 -5.40
C LEU A 146 -2.37 17.30 -5.18
N LEU A 147 -3.52 17.79 -4.75
CA LEU A 147 -4.78 17.03 -4.69
C LEU A 147 -5.61 17.33 -5.94
N ALA A 148 -5.23 16.74 -7.07
CA ALA A 148 -5.80 17.06 -8.38
C ALA A 148 -7.11 16.32 -8.66
N GLU A 149 -7.95 16.88 -9.54
CA GLU A 149 -9.15 16.24 -10.06
C GLU A 149 -8.80 15.19 -11.12
N LEU A 150 -9.49 14.03 -11.09
CA LEU A 150 -9.33 12.99 -12.10
C LEU A 150 -10.42 13.01 -13.17
N GLN A 151 -11.61 13.51 -12.84
CA GLN A 151 -12.76 13.54 -13.76
C GLN A 151 -12.73 14.82 -14.61
N ARG A 152 -11.73 14.92 -15.48
CA ARG A 152 -11.47 16.09 -16.32
C ARG A 152 -11.16 15.65 -17.75
N GLU A 153 -11.43 16.50 -18.73
CA GLU A 153 -11.12 16.24 -20.15
C GLU A 153 -9.62 16.10 -20.40
N GLU A 154 -8.81 16.79 -19.60
CA GLU A 154 -7.34 16.78 -19.66
C GLU A 154 -6.72 15.52 -19.04
N VAL A 155 -7.54 14.56 -18.54
CA VAL A 155 -7.07 13.33 -17.88
C VAL A 155 -7.53 12.10 -18.65
N GLN A 156 -6.57 11.27 -19.07
CA GLN A 156 -6.86 9.96 -19.67
C GLN A 156 -6.48 8.86 -18.68
N ILE A 157 -7.41 7.95 -18.40
CA ILE A 157 -7.23 6.85 -17.47
C ILE A 157 -7.37 5.52 -18.23
N SER A 158 -6.31 4.72 -18.24
CA SER A 158 -6.26 3.42 -18.92
C SER A 158 -5.94 2.30 -17.94
N PRO A 159 -6.81 1.29 -17.79
CA PRO A 159 -6.57 0.18 -16.85
C PRO A 159 -5.46 -0.74 -17.33
N ILE A 160 -4.60 -1.16 -16.40
CA ILE A 160 -3.50 -2.10 -16.62
C ILE A 160 -3.99 -3.52 -16.25
N LYS A 161 -3.83 -4.47 -17.17
CA LYS A 161 -4.06 -5.90 -16.90
C LYS A 161 -2.98 -6.42 -15.94
N LYS A 162 -3.39 -7.10 -14.88
CA LYS A 162 -2.46 -7.57 -13.83
C LYS A 162 -2.78 -9.00 -13.36
N VAL A 163 -1.80 -9.60 -12.71
CA VAL A 163 -1.85 -10.99 -12.22
C VAL A 163 -2.89 -11.15 -11.11
N GLY A 164 -3.01 -10.19 -10.19
CA GLY A 164 -3.90 -10.25 -9.03
C GLY A 164 -4.53 -8.90 -8.70
N ARG A 165 -5.31 -8.85 -7.60
CA ARG A 165 -6.01 -7.66 -7.14
C ARG A 165 -6.95 -7.07 -8.21
N ASN A 166 -7.70 -7.95 -8.88
CA ASN A 166 -8.48 -7.58 -10.07
C ASN A 166 -9.80 -6.88 -9.77
N ALA A 167 -10.30 -6.95 -8.52
CA ALA A 167 -11.49 -6.20 -8.10
C ALA A 167 -11.25 -4.67 -8.02
N VAL A 168 -9.98 -4.24 -7.94
CA VAL A 168 -9.62 -2.83 -7.93
C VAL A 168 -8.75 -2.51 -9.14
N ALA A 169 -9.20 -1.61 -10.00
CA ALA A 169 -8.44 -1.17 -11.17
C ALA A 169 -7.13 -0.48 -10.74
N THR A 170 -6.07 -0.77 -11.47
CA THR A 170 -4.80 -0.06 -11.39
C THR A 170 -4.50 0.47 -12.78
N CYS A 171 -4.18 1.74 -12.89
CA CYS A 171 -4.22 2.45 -14.16
C CYS A 171 -2.91 3.15 -14.49
N GLU A 172 -2.70 3.34 -15.76
CA GLU A 172 -1.92 4.44 -16.30
C GLU A 172 -2.82 5.68 -16.35
N VAL A 173 -2.28 6.84 -15.99
CA VAL A 173 -2.99 8.12 -16.02
C VAL A 173 -2.11 9.15 -16.72
N VAL A 174 -2.63 9.73 -17.79
CA VAL A 174 -1.97 10.79 -18.57
C VAL A 174 -2.64 12.12 -18.25
N TYR A 175 -1.85 13.13 -17.98
CA TYR A 175 -2.26 14.51 -17.73
C TYR A 175 -1.79 15.38 -18.88
N ASP A 176 -2.73 16.01 -19.59
CA ASP A 176 -2.49 16.89 -20.74
C ASP A 176 -2.98 18.30 -20.42
N ASP A 177 -2.09 19.12 -19.87
CA ASP A 177 -2.36 20.49 -19.41
C ASP A 177 -3.47 20.60 -18.34
N LEU A 178 -3.53 19.62 -17.43
CA LEU A 178 -4.51 19.62 -16.35
C LEU A 178 -4.34 20.87 -15.45
N PRO A 179 -5.34 21.76 -15.36
CA PRO A 179 -5.29 22.86 -14.42
C PRO A 179 -5.60 22.38 -13.00
N VAL A 180 -4.71 22.66 -12.05
CA VAL A 180 -4.89 22.35 -10.63
C VAL A 180 -4.73 23.64 -9.84
N LYS A 181 -5.72 24.01 -9.03
CA LYS A 181 -5.69 25.24 -8.23
C LYS A 181 -4.50 25.23 -7.26
N VAL A 182 -3.90 26.41 -7.05
CA VAL A 182 -2.82 26.58 -6.05
C VAL A 182 -3.33 26.21 -4.63
N THR A 183 -4.61 26.39 -4.35
CA THR A 183 -5.26 25.99 -3.10
C THR A 183 -5.35 24.48 -2.90
N ASP A 184 -5.23 23.68 -3.98
CA ASP A 184 -5.20 22.22 -3.94
C ASP A 184 -3.77 21.66 -3.76
N ARG A 185 -2.79 22.53 -3.51
CA ARG A 185 -1.43 22.11 -3.12
C ARG A 185 -1.41 21.66 -1.66
N VAL A 186 -0.82 20.49 -1.41
CA VAL A 186 -0.61 19.97 -0.07
C VAL A 186 0.72 20.47 0.48
N GLY A 187 0.67 21.30 1.50
CA GLY A 187 1.84 21.90 2.13
C GLY A 187 2.58 22.92 1.25
N GLU A 188 3.89 23.01 1.40
CA GLU A 188 4.75 23.96 0.70
C GLU A 188 5.18 23.46 -0.68
N GLU A 189 5.30 24.38 -1.64
CA GLU A 189 5.85 24.08 -2.96
C GLU A 189 7.31 23.59 -2.84
N GLY A 190 7.65 22.57 -3.60
CA GLY A 190 8.99 21.98 -3.60
C GLY A 190 9.28 21.01 -2.45
N LYS A 191 8.34 20.79 -1.50
CA LYS A 191 8.50 19.92 -0.33
C LYS A 191 7.71 18.60 -0.39
N GLY A 192 6.99 18.34 -1.46
CA GLY A 192 6.09 17.20 -1.60
C GLY A 192 6.75 15.84 -1.38
N PHE A 193 8.03 15.70 -1.74
CA PHE A 193 8.76 14.44 -1.51
C PHE A 193 8.94 14.14 -0.02
N SER A 194 9.27 15.15 0.80
CA SER A 194 9.40 14.98 2.25
C SER A 194 8.07 14.61 2.91
N TYR A 195 6.96 15.12 2.38
CA TYR A 195 5.62 14.81 2.90
C TYR A 195 5.19 13.38 2.60
N ILE A 196 5.53 12.87 1.42
CA ILE A 196 5.30 11.45 1.10
C ILE A 196 6.16 10.54 1.98
N ILE A 197 7.45 10.84 2.13
CA ILE A 197 8.37 10.01 2.93
C ILE A 197 7.92 9.90 4.38
N SER A 198 7.36 10.97 4.96
CA SER A 198 6.89 10.95 6.35
C SER A 198 5.82 9.88 6.61
N GLY A 199 5.00 9.55 5.61
CA GLY A 199 3.97 8.51 5.69
C GLY A 199 4.45 7.10 5.31
N LEU A 200 5.64 6.94 4.74
CA LEU A 200 6.07 5.64 4.21
C LEU A 200 6.28 4.55 5.27
N ASN A 201 6.56 4.90 6.52
CA ASN A 201 6.69 3.90 7.58
C ASN A 201 5.31 3.34 7.95
N ALA A 202 4.30 4.20 8.05
CA ALA A 202 2.91 3.77 8.23
C ALA A 202 2.45 2.86 7.08
N GLU A 203 2.71 3.26 5.84
CA GLU A 203 2.42 2.46 4.63
C GLU A 203 3.05 1.06 4.70
N ARG A 204 4.32 0.96 5.10
CA ARG A 204 5.00 -0.34 5.23
C ARG A 204 4.36 -1.24 6.28
N VAL A 205 3.93 -0.67 7.41
CA VAL A 205 3.24 -1.42 8.47
C VAL A 205 1.86 -1.89 8.00
N LEU A 206 1.09 -1.03 7.35
CA LEU A 206 -0.23 -1.38 6.84
C LEU A 206 -0.16 -2.49 5.78
N ILE A 207 0.76 -2.39 4.82
CA ILE A 207 0.94 -3.44 3.80
C ILE A 207 1.48 -4.75 4.41
N ALA A 208 2.30 -4.66 5.47
CA ALA A 208 2.76 -5.84 6.20
C ALA A 208 1.59 -6.57 6.88
N ALA A 209 0.65 -5.83 7.47
CA ALA A 209 -0.56 -6.39 8.08
C ALA A 209 -1.45 -7.08 7.03
N GLU A 210 -1.64 -6.47 5.85
CA GLU A 210 -2.35 -7.10 4.73
C GLU A 210 -1.66 -8.40 4.28
N ALA A 211 -0.33 -8.37 4.13
CA ALA A 211 0.43 -9.55 3.75
C ALA A 211 0.27 -10.67 4.79
N HIS A 212 0.38 -10.35 6.08
CA HIS A 212 0.14 -11.30 7.17
C HIS A 212 -1.26 -11.91 7.08
N GLY A 213 -2.30 -11.10 6.86
CA GLY A 213 -3.68 -11.56 6.70
C GLY A 213 -3.87 -12.52 5.53
N ILE A 214 -3.29 -12.22 4.35
CA ILE A 214 -3.34 -13.10 3.18
C ILE A 214 -2.66 -14.45 3.49
N GLY A 215 -1.46 -14.41 4.09
CA GLY A 215 -0.73 -15.61 4.48
C GLY A 215 -1.51 -16.48 5.46
N THR A 216 -2.17 -15.85 6.44
CA THR A 216 -3.03 -16.51 7.42
C THR A 216 -4.25 -17.16 6.77
N ALA A 217 -4.91 -16.49 5.82
CA ALA A 217 -6.02 -17.07 5.06
C ALA A 217 -5.58 -18.28 4.24
N ALA A 218 -4.45 -18.17 3.56
CA ALA A 218 -3.89 -19.26 2.76
C ALA A 218 -3.53 -20.47 3.63
N LEU A 219 -2.84 -20.22 4.76
CA LEU A 219 -2.46 -21.28 5.70
C LEU A 219 -3.69 -22.00 6.29
N ARG A 220 -4.73 -21.25 6.71
CA ARG A 220 -5.96 -21.84 7.22
C ARG A 220 -6.57 -22.80 6.23
N ARG A 221 -6.74 -22.41 4.97
CA ARG A 221 -7.28 -23.28 3.91
C ARG A 221 -6.42 -24.53 3.68
N ALA A 222 -5.09 -24.38 3.73
CA ALA A 222 -4.19 -25.50 3.57
C ALA A 222 -4.29 -26.51 4.73
N VAL A 223 -4.45 -26.02 5.96
CA VAL A 223 -4.64 -26.85 7.15
C VAL A 223 -5.97 -27.61 7.10
N ASP A 224 -7.06 -26.91 6.75
CA ASP A 224 -8.38 -27.53 6.61
C ASP A 224 -8.33 -28.63 5.55
N TYR A 225 -7.81 -28.32 4.37
CA TYR A 225 -7.67 -29.33 3.30
C TYR A 225 -6.75 -30.50 3.69
N ALA A 226 -5.65 -30.25 4.40
CA ALA A 226 -4.73 -31.29 4.83
C ALA A 226 -5.37 -32.25 5.86
N ASN A 227 -6.32 -31.78 6.66
CA ASN A 227 -7.06 -32.59 7.61
C ASN A 227 -8.19 -33.40 6.95
N GLU A 228 -8.84 -32.86 5.92
CA GLU A 228 -10.00 -33.47 5.25
C GLU A 228 -9.60 -34.40 4.13
N ARG A 229 -8.58 -34.06 3.34
CA ARG A 229 -8.17 -34.83 2.16
C ARG A 229 -7.53 -36.15 2.55
N VAL A 230 -8.17 -37.26 2.20
CA VAL A 230 -7.67 -38.60 2.41
C VAL A 230 -6.98 -39.14 1.16
N VAL A 231 -5.73 -39.61 1.31
CA VAL A 231 -4.95 -40.32 0.30
C VAL A 231 -4.25 -41.48 0.98
N PHE A 232 -4.23 -42.62 0.34
CA PHE A 232 -3.72 -43.89 0.93
C PHE A 232 -4.34 -44.20 2.31
N GLY A 233 -5.65 -43.99 2.46
CA GLY A 233 -6.43 -44.30 3.65
C GLY A 233 -6.22 -43.42 4.88
N ARG A 234 -5.54 -42.29 4.76
CA ARG A 234 -5.32 -41.36 5.87
C ARG A 234 -5.30 -39.88 5.40
N PRO A 235 -5.63 -38.92 6.29
CA PRO A 235 -5.48 -37.49 5.99
C PRO A 235 -4.05 -37.18 5.54
N ILE A 236 -3.92 -36.33 4.50
CA ILE A 236 -2.59 -35.97 3.97
C ILE A 236 -1.75 -35.18 4.97
N GLY A 237 -2.37 -34.47 5.92
CA GLY A 237 -1.70 -33.76 7.02
C GLY A 237 -0.86 -34.63 7.93
N LYS A 238 -1.06 -35.98 7.92
CA LYS A 238 -0.18 -36.94 8.61
C LYS A 238 1.21 -37.10 7.97
N ASN A 239 1.41 -36.61 6.76
CA ASN A 239 2.69 -36.69 6.08
C ASN A 239 3.56 -35.48 6.49
N GLN A 240 4.77 -35.74 6.98
CA GLN A 240 5.72 -34.70 7.40
C GLN A 240 6.06 -33.75 6.27
N GLY A 241 6.10 -34.21 5.01
CA GLY A 241 6.30 -33.36 3.83
C GLY A 241 5.19 -32.31 3.61
N ILE A 242 4.03 -32.46 4.27
CA ILE A 242 2.92 -31.49 4.28
C ILE A 242 2.88 -30.73 5.62
N ALA A 243 2.94 -31.48 6.73
CA ALA A 243 2.82 -30.89 8.07
C ALA A 243 3.95 -29.88 8.39
N PHE A 244 5.21 -30.23 8.07
CA PHE A 244 6.35 -29.38 8.41
C PHE A 244 6.36 -28.02 7.67
N PRO A 245 6.14 -27.96 6.35
CA PRO A 245 6.01 -26.66 5.67
C PRO A 245 4.86 -25.81 6.19
N LEU A 246 3.73 -26.38 6.59
CA LEU A 246 2.61 -25.65 7.19
C LEU A 246 2.97 -25.13 8.59
N ALA A 247 3.65 -25.93 9.41
CA ALA A 247 4.18 -25.49 10.70
C ALA A 247 5.21 -24.34 10.54
N GLU A 248 6.11 -24.45 9.57
CA GLU A 248 7.05 -23.39 9.24
C GLU A 248 6.34 -22.10 8.80
N ALA A 249 5.30 -22.20 7.95
CA ALA A 249 4.49 -21.06 7.55
C ALA A 249 3.87 -20.36 8.76
N LYS A 250 3.34 -21.12 9.72
CA LYS A 250 2.79 -20.57 10.98
C LYS A 250 3.84 -19.80 11.77
N MET A 251 5.01 -20.39 12.00
CA MET A 251 6.11 -19.75 12.75
C MET A 251 6.57 -18.44 12.09
N ARG A 252 6.70 -18.43 10.75
CA ARG A 252 7.09 -17.22 9.99
C ARG A 252 6.03 -16.13 10.09
N LEU A 253 4.75 -16.48 9.99
CA LEU A 253 3.65 -15.52 10.12
C LEU A 253 3.59 -14.91 11.52
N ASP A 254 3.73 -15.71 12.58
CA ASP A 254 3.71 -15.22 13.96
C ASP A 254 4.90 -14.28 14.25
N ALA A 255 6.09 -14.61 13.75
CA ALA A 255 7.24 -13.74 13.87
C ALA A 255 7.04 -12.41 13.14
N ALA A 256 6.41 -12.44 11.95
CA ALA A 256 6.07 -11.23 11.20
C ALA A 256 5.03 -10.38 11.94
N GLU A 257 4.00 -11.01 12.54
CA GLU A 257 2.98 -10.32 13.34
C GLU A 257 3.60 -9.54 14.51
N LEU A 258 4.50 -10.17 15.26
CA LEU A 258 5.19 -9.51 16.38
C LEU A 258 5.97 -8.27 15.92
N MET A 259 6.61 -8.33 14.74
CA MET A 259 7.32 -7.17 14.19
C MET A 259 6.35 -6.08 13.71
N ILE A 260 5.21 -6.45 13.11
CA ILE A 260 4.14 -5.51 12.74
C ILE A 260 3.64 -4.78 13.99
N ARG A 261 3.31 -5.50 15.06
CA ARG A 261 2.83 -4.93 16.32
C ARG A 261 3.85 -3.99 16.96
N LYS A 262 5.15 -4.38 16.96
CA LYS A 262 6.22 -3.52 17.43
C LYS A 262 6.30 -2.22 16.62
N ALA A 263 6.32 -2.33 15.30
CA ALA A 263 6.45 -1.18 14.42
C ALA A 263 5.26 -0.22 14.52
N SER A 264 4.01 -0.74 14.57
CA SER A 264 2.81 0.07 14.72
C SER A 264 2.77 0.80 16.06
N TRP A 265 3.06 0.11 17.16
CA TRP A 265 3.17 0.72 18.49
C TRP A 265 4.22 1.83 18.55
N MET A 266 5.39 1.64 17.93
CA MET A 266 6.42 2.68 17.87
C MET A 266 5.95 3.91 17.10
N LEU A 267 5.24 3.72 15.97
CA LEU A 267 4.65 4.81 15.20
C LEU A 267 3.66 5.62 16.04
N ASP A 268 2.72 4.95 16.68
CA ASP A 268 1.68 5.59 17.50
C ASP A 268 2.26 6.28 18.75
N SER A 269 3.39 5.79 19.24
CA SER A 269 4.16 6.40 20.33
C SER A 269 5.09 7.53 19.88
N GLY A 270 5.13 7.87 18.59
CA GLY A 270 6.03 8.91 18.05
C GLY A 270 7.51 8.54 18.09
N LEU A 271 7.84 7.26 18.20
CA LEU A 271 9.21 6.76 18.23
C LEU A 271 9.78 6.54 16.83
N PRO A 272 11.10 6.71 16.62
CA PRO A 272 11.75 6.34 15.37
C PRO A 272 11.57 4.84 15.09
N CYS A 273 10.95 4.47 13.97
CA CYS A 273 10.59 3.09 13.65
C CYS A 273 10.99 2.65 12.23
N GLY A 274 11.88 3.39 11.58
CA GLY A 274 12.28 3.09 10.20
C GLY A 274 12.80 1.68 10.00
N ALA A 275 13.60 1.17 10.94
CA ALA A 275 14.12 -0.18 10.92
C ALA A 275 13.00 -1.23 11.06
N GLU A 276 12.16 -1.06 12.07
CA GLU A 276 11.07 -1.99 12.39
C GLU A 276 10.01 -2.03 11.28
N ALA A 277 9.63 -0.88 10.72
CA ALA A 277 8.67 -0.81 9.62
C ALA A 277 9.19 -1.52 8.35
N ASN A 278 10.46 -1.35 8.02
CA ASN A 278 11.09 -2.07 6.91
C ASN A 278 11.16 -3.57 7.19
N MET A 279 11.61 -3.98 8.36
CA MET A 279 11.71 -5.39 8.75
C MET A 279 10.32 -6.06 8.81
N ALA A 280 9.29 -5.38 9.34
CA ALA A 280 7.92 -5.89 9.37
C ALA A 280 7.41 -6.18 7.95
N LYS A 281 7.61 -5.23 7.02
CA LYS A 281 7.20 -5.41 5.61
C LYS A 281 7.95 -6.56 4.95
N TRP A 282 9.25 -6.66 5.16
CA TRP A 282 10.05 -7.73 4.56
C TRP A 282 9.61 -9.11 5.07
N LEU A 283 9.53 -9.29 6.40
CA LEU A 283 9.15 -10.54 7.05
C LEU A 283 7.73 -10.97 6.64
N ALA A 284 6.77 -10.04 6.69
CA ALA A 284 5.38 -10.35 6.34
C ALA A 284 5.21 -10.72 4.87
N ALA A 285 5.89 -10.03 3.95
CA ALA A 285 5.82 -10.36 2.52
C ALA A 285 6.43 -11.73 2.20
N ASP A 286 7.54 -12.08 2.87
CA ASP A 286 8.18 -13.39 2.69
C ASP A 286 7.34 -14.52 3.29
N ALA A 287 6.85 -14.35 4.53
CA ALA A 287 5.96 -15.30 5.20
C ALA A 287 4.65 -15.51 4.42
N CYS A 288 4.05 -14.43 3.91
CA CYS A 288 2.84 -14.46 3.10
C CYS A 288 3.04 -15.31 1.85
N PHE A 289 4.07 -15.02 1.07
CA PHE A 289 4.33 -15.74 -0.18
C PHE A 289 4.67 -17.21 0.09
N PHE A 290 5.46 -17.49 1.12
CA PHE A 290 5.75 -18.86 1.54
C PHE A 290 4.47 -19.62 1.93
N ALA A 291 3.61 -19.04 2.77
CA ALA A 291 2.36 -19.68 3.18
C ALA A 291 1.41 -19.92 2.00
N ALA A 292 1.27 -18.95 1.09
CA ALA A 292 0.42 -19.08 -0.09
C ALA A 292 0.94 -20.14 -1.07
N ASP A 293 2.27 -20.24 -1.25
CA ASP A 293 2.90 -21.25 -2.08
C ASP A 293 2.73 -22.64 -1.49
N ARG A 294 2.91 -22.78 -0.18
CA ARG A 294 2.66 -24.06 0.52
C ARG A 294 1.18 -24.45 0.51
N ALA A 295 0.27 -23.49 0.54
CA ALA A 295 -1.16 -23.75 0.39
C ALA A 295 -1.49 -24.36 -0.97
N MET A 296 -0.98 -23.78 -2.06
CA MET A 296 -1.14 -24.33 -3.40
C MET A 296 -0.58 -25.75 -3.49
N GLN A 297 0.64 -25.97 -3.00
CA GLN A 297 1.28 -27.28 -3.03
C GLN A 297 0.51 -28.32 -2.22
N THR A 298 -0.05 -27.95 -1.07
CA THR A 298 -0.86 -28.84 -0.21
C THR A 298 -2.14 -29.31 -0.92
N HIS A 299 -2.78 -28.43 -1.69
CA HIS A 299 -3.98 -28.77 -2.46
C HIS A 299 -3.67 -29.62 -3.70
N GLY A 300 -2.41 -29.69 -4.14
CA GLY A 300 -2.03 -30.41 -5.37
C GLY A 300 -2.74 -29.82 -6.60
N GLY A 301 -3.28 -30.69 -7.46
CA GLY A 301 -4.02 -30.22 -8.66
C GLY A 301 -5.18 -29.29 -8.36
N PHE A 302 -5.88 -29.48 -7.24
CA PHE A 302 -6.95 -28.59 -6.79
C PHE A 302 -6.46 -27.20 -6.36
N GLY A 303 -5.19 -27.04 -5.99
CA GLY A 303 -4.59 -25.74 -5.73
C GLY A 303 -4.53 -24.84 -6.98
N TYR A 304 -4.54 -25.44 -8.16
CA TYR A 304 -4.55 -24.74 -9.45
C TYR A 304 -5.97 -24.40 -9.95
N ALA A 305 -7.00 -24.89 -9.26
CA ALA A 305 -8.40 -24.63 -9.58
C ALA A 305 -8.90 -23.37 -8.84
N SER A 306 -9.56 -22.47 -9.57
CA SER A 306 -10.00 -21.17 -9.02
C SER A 306 -11.04 -21.28 -7.90
N GLU A 307 -11.82 -22.36 -7.85
CA GLU A 307 -12.84 -22.61 -6.82
C GLU A 307 -12.26 -22.80 -5.40
N TYR A 308 -10.99 -23.20 -5.27
CA TYR A 308 -10.31 -23.35 -3.98
C TYR A 308 -9.67 -22.07 -3.46
N HIS A 309 -9.59 -21.02 -4.29
CA HIS A 309 -9.07 -19.67 -3.98
C HIS A 309 -7.58 -19.60 -3.58
N VAL A 310 -6.87 -20.71 -3.33
CA VAL A 310 -5.45 -20.66 -2.93
C VAL A 310 -4.55 -20.13 -4.03
N GLU A 311 -4.92 -20.34 -5.31
CA GLU A 311 -4.24 -19.76 -6.45
C GLU A 311 -4.35 -18.21 -6.46
N ARG A 312 -5.49 -17.65 -6.01
CA ARG A 312 -5.70 -16.22 -5.90
C ARG A 312 -4.82 -15.63 -4.80
N TYR A 313 -4.74 -16.27 -3.63
CA TYR A 313 -3.83 -15.84 -2.56
C TYR A 313 -2.38 -15.88 -3.01
N TRP A 314 -1.96 -16.90 -3.75
CA TRP A 314 -0.61 -16.99 -4.32
C TRP A 314 -0.29 -15.85 -5.27
N ARG A 315 -1.21 -15.50 -6.19
CA ARG A 315 -1.06 -14.37 -7.11
C ARG A 315 -0.98 -13.03 -6.38
N GLU A 316 -1.79 -12.82 -5.36
CA GLU A 316 -1.82 -11.58 -4.57
C GLU A 316 -0.62 -11.47 -3.62
N ALA A 317 -0.20 -12.58 -3.02
CA ALA A 317 1.00 -12.64 -2.18
C ALA A 317 2.28 -12.25 -2.95
N ARG A 318 2.36 -12.52 -4.26
CA ARG A 318 3.52 -12.14 -5.06
C ARG A 318 3.74 -10.63 -5.12
N LEU A 319 2.67 -9.84 -5.14
CA LEU A 319 2.73 -8.39 -5.13
C LEU A 319 3.43 -7.85 -3.88
N GLN A 320 3.23 -8.49 -2.73
CA GLN A 320 3.81 -8.05 -1.45
C GLN A 320 5.34 -7.98 -1.46
N LYS A 321 6.00 -8.76 -2.31
CA LYS A 321 7.46 -8.73 -2.48
C LYS A 321 7.93 -7.59 -3.39
N ILE A 322 7.03 -6.93 -4.12
CA ILE A 322 7.34 -5.89 -5.11
C ILE A 322 6.98 -4.49 -4.60
N ALA A 323 5.76 -4.33 -4.06
CA ALA A 323 5.18 -3.04 -3.69
C ALA A 323 4.97 -2.93 -2.15
N PRO A 324 4.90 -1.69 -1.60
CA PRO A 324 5.19 -0.38 -2.19
C PRO A 324 6.69 -0.15 -2.41
N ILE A 325 7.53 -0.96 -1.78
CA ILE A 325 8.99 -0.98 -1.90
C ILE A 325 9.46 -2.43 -2.07
N SER A 326 10.46 -2.66 -2.92
CA SER A 326 10.96 -4.01 -3.15
C SER A 326 11.71 -4.58 -1.94
N GLN A 327 11.78 -5.91 -1.85
CA GLN A 327 12.53 -6.60 -0.80
C GLN A 327 14.01 -6.19 -0.78
N GLU A 328 14.59 -5.99 -1.95
CA GLU A 328 15.99 -5.60 -2.14
C GLU A 328 16.27 -4.20 -1.59
N MET A 329 15.37 -3.25 -1.79
CA MET A 329 15.50 -1.90 -1.23
C MET A 329 15.40 -1.90 0.30
N ILE A 330 14.56 -2.77 0.86
CA ILE A 330 14.50 -2.95 2.32
C ILE A 330 15.81 -3.53 2.85
N GLN A 331 16.37 -4.54 2.15
CA GLN A 331 17.66 -5.13 2.54
C GLN A 331 18.79 -4.09 2.48
N ASN A 332 18.82 -3.23 1.45
CA ASN A 332 19.74 -2.11 1.40
C ASN A 332 19.59 -1.16 2.60
N TYR A 333 18.34 -0.81 2.94
CA TYR A 333 18.07 0.03 4.11
C TYR A 333 18.59 -0.59 5.41
N VAL A 334 18.32 -1.88 5.62
CA VAL A 334 18.79 -2.59 6.82
C VAL A 334 20.31 -2.71 6.84
N ALA A 335 20.93 -3.02 5.69
CA ALA A 335 22.39 -3.10 5.58
C ALA A 335 23.07 -1.76 5.91
N GLU A 336 22.58 -0.66 5.33
CA GLU A 336 23.18 0.67 5.48
C GLU A 336 22.87 1.31 6.85
N HIS A 337 21.60 1.25 7.30
CA HIS A 337 21.16 2.04 8.46
C HIS A 337 21.03 1.25 9.77
N VAL A 338 21.01 -0.08 9.73
CA VAL A 338 20.91 -0.92 10.92
C VAL A 338 22.24 -1.63 11.21
N LEU A 339 22.87 -2.15 10.15
CA LEU A 339 24.15 -2.87 10.26
C LEU A 339 25.36 -1.96 10.00
N GLU A 340 25.14 -0.70 9.63
CA GLU A 340 26.18 0.30 9.33
C GLU A 340 27.19 -0.16 8.26
N LEU A 341 26.73 -1.00 7.32
CA LEU A 341 27.55 -1.43 6.20
C LEU A 341 27.70 -0.30 5.17
N PRO A 342 28.83 -0.29 4.41
CA PRO A 342 29.03 0.70 3.36
C PRO A 342 27.87 0.70 2.34
N ARG A 343 27.48 1.91 1.91
CA ARG A 343 26.44 2.11 0.92
C ARG A 343 26.82 1.44 -0.41
N SER A 344 25.85 0.76 -1.04
CA SER A 344 26.08 -0.02 -2.26
C SER A 344 26.06 0.84 -3.55
N TYR A 345 25.45 2.02 -3.55
CA TYR A 345 25.34 2.96 -4.68
C TYR A 345 25.11 4.41 -4.23
#